data_6d635c9ad29f2462011652cb1bc0e462
#
_entry.id   6d635c9ad29f2462011652cb1bc0e462
#
_cell.length_a   1.000
_cell.length_b   1.000
_cell.length_c   1.000
_cell.angle_alpha   90.00
_cell.angle_beta   90.00
_cell.angle_gamma   90.00
#
_symmetry.space_group_name_H-M   'P 1'
#
loop_
_entity.id
_entity.type
_entity.pdbx_description
1 polymer ?
#
loop_
_entity_poly.entity_id
_entity_poly.type
_entity_poly.pdbx_seq_one_letter_code
_entity_poly.pdbx_strand_id
1 'polypeptide(L)'
;TLELTDGYLTPVVTEGTLTYSPDFVLAGTCTTSFSTSSSNRINNIEVAAGHLNNLLVMPGQEISVSDTIKPRTTANGYKSAGAYLNGRTVPAIGGGICQVSSTVYNAVKNAGLTVLERHPHSMPVHYLPLGLDAAISAGTKDLRFRNDYSAPVILQAYTEGKNLIVNCLVWNHDLNGRTFKLWSKETGSLSAKTYFTTYQDGVEV
;
A
#
# COMPACT_ATOMS: atom_id res chain seq x y z
N THR A 1 20.54 -7.10 -13.15
CA THR A 1 21.00 -6.75 -14.51
C THR A 1 19.78 -6.28 -15.28
N LEU A 2 19.89 -5.12 -15.91
CA LEU A 2 18.85 -4.57 -16.77
C LEU A 2 19.25 -4.88 -18.21
N GLU A 3 18.35 -5.51 -18.96
CA GLU A 3 18.54 -5.70 -20.39
C GLU A 3 17.65 -4.72 -21.16
N LEU A 4 18.22 -4.08 -22.17
CA LEU A 4 17.48 -3.22 -23.10
C LEU A 4 16.92 -4.11 -24.22
N THR A 5 15.61 -4.28 -24.23
CA THR A 5 14.90 -4.81 -25.39
C THR A 5 13.94 -3.73 -25.89
N ASP A 6 14.00 -3.39 -27.17
CA ASP A 6 13.13 -2.44 -27.87
C ASP A 6 13.06 -1.01 -27.25
N GLY A 7 14.18 -0.54 -26.69
CA GLY A 7 14.25 0.79 -26.09
C GLY A 7 13.63 0.94 -24.71
N TYR A 8 13.14 -0.14 -24.13
CA TYR A 8 12.61 -0.16 -22.76
C TYR A 8 13.55 -0.96 -21.84
N LEU A 9 13.76 -0.45 -20.62
CA LEU A 9 14.44 -1.19 -19.56
C LEU A 9 13.46 -2.21 -18.98
N THR A 10 13.60 -3.48 -19.34
CA THR A 10 12.92 -4.57 -18.64
C THR A 10 13.79 -5.05 -17.48
N PRO A 11 13.35 -4.91 -16.22
CA PRO A 11 14.10 -5.50 -15.11
C PRO A 11 13.97 -7.02 -15.17
N VAL A 12 15.08 -7.70 -15.35
CA VAL A 12 15.16 -9.13 -15.10
C VAL A 12 15.27 -9.30 -13.59
N VAL A 13 14.17 -9.64 -12.93
CA VAL A 13 14.15 -10.02 -11.52
C VAL A 13 14.70 -11.45 -11.45
N THR A 14 16.01 -11.60 -11.29
CA THR A 14 16.59 -12.86 -10.82
C THR A 14 16.41 -12.93 -9.29
N GLU A 15 16.10 -14.12 -8.77
CA GLU A 15 16.05 -14.39 -7.33
C GLU A 15 17.33 -13.88 -6.66
N GLY A 16 17.22 -12.85 -5.87
CA GLY A 16 18.32 -12.23 -5.14
C GLY A 16 18.22 -10.72 -5.20
N THR A 17 18.18 -10.12 -4.08
CA THR A 17 18.35 -8.70 -3.74
C THR A 17 18.24 -7.74 -4.94
N LEU A 18 17.13 -7.05 -5.06
CA LEU A 18 17.05 -5.82 -5.85
C LEU A 18 18.16 -4.89 -5.36
N THR A 19 19.28 -4.87 -6.07
CA THR A 19 20.32 -3.86 -5.87
C THR A 19 19.70 -2.55 -6.35
N TYR A 20 19.40 -1.66 -5.41
CA TYR A 20 18.90 -0.33 -5.72
C TYR A 20 19.87 0.38 -6.67
N SER A 21 19.39 0.82 -7.81
CA SER A 21 20.08 1.87 -8.54
C SER A 21 20.19 3.08 -7.60
N PRO A 22 21.35 3.76 -7.53
CA PRO A 22 21.50 4.95 -6.70
C PRO A 22 20.49 6.07 -7.05
N ASP A 23 19.79 5.94 -8.16
CA ASP A 23 18.80 6.90 -8.63
C ASP A 23 17.38 6.66 -8.05
N PHE A 24 17.12 5.50 -7.43
CA PHE A 24 15.84 5.23 -6.78
C PHE A 24 15.88 5.67 -5.32
N VAL A 25 14.90 6.45 -4.91
CA VAL A 25 14.78 6.99 -3.55
C VAL A 25 13.46 6.55 -2.91
N LEU A 26 13.44 6.49 -1.59
CA LEU A 26 12.23 6.28 -0.82
C LEU A 26 11.35 7.54 -0.91
N ALA A 27 10.35 7.53 -1.78
CA ALA A 27 9.45 8.65 -2.01
C ALA A 27 8.26 8.67 -1.05
N GLY A 28 7.76 7.48 -0.68
CA GLY A 28 6.63 7.38 0.24
C GLY A 28 6.74 6.14 1.13
N THR A 29 6.34 6.29 2.37
CA THR A 29 6.33 5.19 3.34
C THR A 29 5.12 5.29 4.25
N CYS A 30 4.69 4.14 4.77
CA CYS A 30 3.72 4.05 5.84
C CYS A 30 3.99 2.82 6.69
N THR A 31 3.90 3.00 8.01
CA THR A 31 4.02 1.90 8.97
C THR A 31 2.77 1.83 9.83
N THR A 32 2.20 0.62 9.99
CA THR A 32 1.06 0.38 10.87
C THR A 32 1.33 -0.79 11.80
N SER A 33 0.95 -0.63 13.08
CA SER A 33 1.16 -1.69 14.09
C SER A 33 0.01 -2.69 14.08
N PHE A 34 0.36 -3.97 14.23
CA PHE A 34 -0.58 -5.07 14.49
C PHE A 34 -0.30 -5.78 15.82
N SER A 35 0.27 -5.07 16.80
CA SER A 35 0.74 -5.63 18.08
C SER A 35 -0.34 -6.33 18.90
N THR A 36 -1.60 -5.94 18.74
CA THR A 36 -2.76 -6.52 19.45
C THR A 36 -3.50 -7.59 18.63
N SER A 37 -2.95 -7.98 17.48
CA SER A 37 -3.60 -8.92 16.56
C SER A 37 -3.42 -10.37 17.01
N SER A 38 -4.43 -11.21 16.73
CA SER A 38 -4.31 -12.66 16.86
C SER A 38 -3.32 -13.24 15.87
N SER A 39 -2.78 -14.43 16.13
CA SER A 39 -1.83 -15.11 15.25
C SER A 39 -2.38 -15.33 13.83
N ASN A 40 -3.66 -15.65 13.70
CA ASN A 40 -4.28 -15.80 12.38
C ASN A 40 -4.36 -14.48 11.61
N ARG A 41 -4.63 -13.37 12.30
CA ARG A 41 -4.66 -12.04 11.69
C ARG A 41 -3.25 -11.60 11.25
N ILE A 42 -2.25 -11.86 12.07
CA ILE A 42 -0.84 -11.61 11.75
C ILE A 42 -0.46 -12.39 10.48
N ASN A 43 -0.71 -13.69 10.46
CA ASN A 43 -0.47 -14.53 9.29
C ASN A 43 -1.13 -13.97 8.02
N ASN A 44 -2.37 -13.48 8.08
CA ASN A 44 -3.06 -12.91 6.92
C ASN A 44 -2.40 -11.61 6.43
N ILE A 45 -1.91 -10.77 7.35
CA ILE A 45 -1.16 -9.55 7.02
C ILE A 45 0.15 -9.92 6.32
N GLU A 46 0.90 -10.88 6.85
CA GLU A 46 2.16 -11.35 6.28
C GLU A 46 1.97 -11.95 4.88
N VAL A 47 0.97 -12.83 4.71
CA VAL A 47 0.64 -13.42 3.40
C VAL A 47 0.26 -12.33 2.38
N ALA A 48 -0.62 -11.41 2.75
CA ALA A 48 -1.04 -10.33 1.85
C ALA A 48 0.10 -9.35 1.53
N ALA A 49 0.94 -9.02 2.51
CA ALA A 49 2.13 -8.19 2.30
C ALA A 49 3.12 -8.88 1.35
N GLY A 50 3.33 -10.20 1.52
CA GLY A 50 4.20 -10.99 0.65
C GLY A 50 3.81 -10.94 -0.83
N HIS A 51 2.52 -10.90 -1.16
CA HIS A 51 2.05 -10.74 -2.54
C HIS A 51 2.34 -9.36 -3.15
N LEU A 52 2.51 -8.35 -2.32
CA LEU A 52 2.78 -6.96 -2.72
C LEU A 52 4.28 -6.60 -2.59
N ASN A 53 5.07 -7.45 -1.93
CA ASN A 53 6.46 -7.16 -1.70
C ASN A 53 7.28 -7.26 -2.99
N ASN A 54 8.10 -6.24 -3.23
CA ASN A 54 8.91 -6.06 -4.44
C ASN A 54 8.09 -6.04 -5.75
N LEU A 55 6.83 -5.57 -5.65
CA LEU A 55 5.98 -5.39 -6.82
C LEU A 55 6.53 -4.23 -7.66
N LEU A 56 6.86 -4.55 -8.90
CA LEU A 56 7.26 -3.57 -9.90
C LEU A 56 6.00 -3.04 -10.61
N VAL A 57 5.79 -1.74 -10.55
CA VAL A 57 4.66 -1.05 -11.18
C VAL A 57 5.18 -0.23 -12.35
N MET A 58 4.90 -0.68 -13.58
CA MET A 58 5.40 -0.03 -14.79
C MET A 58 4.73 1.33 -15.03
N PRO A 59 5.36 2.23 -15.82
CA PRO A 59 4.73 3.49 -16.23
C PRO A 59 3.33 3.26 -16.85
N GLY A 60 2.35 4.00 -16.37
CA GLY A 60 0.94 3.89 -16.78
C GLY A 60 0.19 2.68 -16.24
N GLN A 61 0.87 1.75 -15.57
CA GLN A 61 0.23 0.55 -15.04
C GLN A 61 -0.66 0.87 -13.85
N GLU A 62 -1.86 0.28 -13.87
CA GLU A 62 -2.80 0.29 -12.75
C GLU A 62 -2.67 -0.99 -11.93
N ILE A 63 -2.69 -0.85 -10.62
CA ILE A 63 -2.68 -1.97 -9.67
C ILE A 63 -4.00 -1.99 -8.90
N SER A 64 -4.63 -3.16 -8.89
CA SER A 64 -5.70 -3.53 -7.96
C SER A 64 -5.07 -4.26 -6.78
N VAL A 65 -5.14 -3.70 -5.60
CA VAL A 65 -4.61 -4.36 -4.39
C VAL A 65 -5.43 -5.62 -4.08
N SER A 66 -6.77 -5.55 -4.26
CA SER A 66 -7.65 -6.69 -4.05
C SER A 66 -7.29 -7.87 -4.97
N ASP A 67 -6.96 -7.60 -6.24
CA ASP A 67 -6.60 -8.65 -7.20
C ASP A 67 -5.20 -9.20 -6.95
N THR A 68 -4.24 -8.35 -6.59
CA THR A 68 -2.86 -8.77 -6.32
C THR A 68 -2.76 -9.75 -5.16
N ILE A 69 -3.62 -9.61 -4.12
CA ILE A 69 -3.58 -10.49 -2.93
C ILE A 69 -4.54 -11.70 -3.03
N LYS A 70 -5.12 -11.96 -4.20
CA LYS A 70 -5.99 -13.13 -4.45
C LYS A 70 -5.16 -14.36 -4.86
N PRO A 71 -5.79 -15.57 -4.77
CA PRO A 71 -7.07 -15.86 -4.12
C PRO A 71 -6.93 -15.98 -2.60
N ARG A 72 -7.89 -15.40 -1.86
CA ARG A 72 -7.93 -15.39 -0.39
C ARG A 72 -8.58 -16.67 0.13
N THR A 73 -7.84 -17.76 0.10
CA THR A 73 -8.29 -19.10 0.52
C THR A 73 -7.32 -19.70 1.52
N THR A 74 -7.76 -20.72 2.24
CA THR A 74 -6.90 -21.48 3.16
C THR A 74 -5.77 -22.19 2.41
N ALA A 75 -6.01 -22.65 1.19
CA ALA A 75 -4.98 -23.26 0.34
C ALA A 75 -3.84 -22.27 0.01
N ASN A 76 -4.13 -20.97 -0.02
CA ASN A 76 -3.14 -19.90 -0.25
C ASN A 76 -2.63 -19.30 1.06
N GLY A 77 -2.74 -20.01 2.16
CA GLY A 77 -2.16 -19.63 3.45
C GLY A 77 -3.01 -18.68 4.29
N TYR A 78 -4.18 -18.20 3.79
CA TYR A 78 -5.04 -17.35 4.60
C TYR A 78 -5.81 -18.13 5.67
N LYS A 79 -6.02 -17.51 6.82
CA LYS A 79 -6.71 -18.08 7.98
C LYS A 79 -7.94 -17.28 8.33
N SER A 80 -8.88 -17.91 9.06
CA SER A 80 -10.02 -17.21 9.63
C SER A 80 -9.56 -16.27 10.74
N ALA A 81 -9.92 -14.99 10.66
CA ALA A 81 -9.67 -13.97 11.66
C ALA A 81 -10.78 -12.91 11.62
N GLY A 82 -10.83 -12.03 12.63
CA GLY A 82 -11.82 -10.97 12.70
C GLY A 82 -11.76 -10.03 11.51
N ALA A 83 -12.91 -9.81 10.85
CA ALA A 83 -13.12 -8.83 9.79
C ALA A 83 -14.35 -7.99 10.09
N TYR A 84 -14.36 -6.73 9.63
CA TYR A 84 -15.54 -5.86 9.78
C TYR A 84 -16.57 -6.18 8.70
N LEU A 85 -17.79 -6.49 9.14
CA LEU A 85 -18.94 -6.70 8.27
C LEU A 85 -20.18 -6.08 8.91
N ASN A 86 -20.83 -5.15 8.21
CA ASN A 86 -22.08 -4.48 8.66
C ASN A 86 -21.99 -3.95 10.11
N GLY A 87 -20.89 -3.26 10.45
CA GLY A 87 -20.69 -2.66 11.77
C GLY A 87 -20.36 -3.65 12.89
N ARG A 88 -20.04 -4.91 12.57
CA ARG A 88 -19.66 -5.95 13.53
C ARG A 88 -18.37 -6.63 13.13
N THR A 89 -17.64 -7.16 14.10
CA THR A 89 -16.50 -8.05 13.84
C THR A 89 -16.99 -9.48 13.72
N VAL A 90 -16.76 -10.10 12.56
CA VAL A 90 -17.11 -11.50 12.29
C VAL A 90 -15.88 -12.28 11.84
N PRO A 91 -15.80 -13.60 12.10
CA PRO A 91 -14.75 -14.44 11.55
C PRO A 91 -14.87 -14.52 10.03
N ALA A 92 -13.78 -14.24 9.30
CA ALA A 92 -13.70 -14.41 7.85
C ALA A 92 -12.28 -14.79 7.43
N ILE A 93 -12.16 -15.55 6.33
CA ILE A 93 -10.86 -15.86 5.73
C ILE A 93 -10.23 -14.57 5.22
N GLY A 94 -8.97 -14.31 5.59
CA GLY A 94 -8.27 -13.09 5.23
C GLY A 94 -8.58 -11.88 6.13
N GLY A 95 -9.20 -12.07 7.30
CA GLY A 95 -9.34 -10.98 8.28
C GLY A 95 -7.98 -10.33 8.59
N GLY A 96 -7.88 -9.00 8.45
CA GLY A 96 -6.63 -8.22 8.59
C GLY A 96 -6.11 -7.58 7.30
N ILE A 97 -6.50 -8.05 6.11
CA ILE A 97 -5.99 -7.55 4.82
C ILE A 97 -6.30 -6.07 4.56
N CYS A 98 -7.36 -5.52 5.13
CA CYS A 98 -7.64 -4.08 5.04
C CYS A 98 -6.60 -3.21 5.74
N GLN A 99 -5.83 -3.74 6.68
CA GLN A 99 -4.67 -3.03 7.21
C GLN A 99 -3.57 -2.95 6.15
N VAL A 100 -3.38 -4.01 5.36
CA VAL A 100 -2.40 -4.00 4.26
C VAL A 100 -2.80 -2.95 3.21
N SER A 101 -4.04 -2.97 2.72
CA SER A 101 -4.50 -1.97 1.75
C SER A 101 -4.43 -0.54 2.28
N SER A 102 -4.76 -0.31 3.56
CA SER A 102 -4.67 1.02 4.18
C SER A 102 -3.22 1.50 4.28
N THR A 103 -2.28 0.61 4.62
CA THR A 103 -0.86 0.95 4.67
C THR A 103 -0.32 1.26 3.27
N VAL A 104 -0.71 0.46 2.25
CA VAL A 104 -0.40 0.73 0.84
C VAL A 104 -0.95 2.07 0.40
N TYR A 105 -2.22 2.39 0.70
CA TYR A 105 -2.86 3.66 0.35
C TYR A 105 -2.04 4.87 0.81
N ASN A 106 -1.59 4.86 2.06
CA ASN A 106 -0.78 5.95 2.60
C ASN A 106 0.60 6.03 1.94
N ALA A 107 1.26 4.89 1.74
CA ALA A 107 2.58 4.85 1.12
C ALA A 107 2.55 5.35 -0.33
N VAL A 108 1.59 4.89 -1.15
CA VAL A 108 1.48 5.31 -2.56
C VAL A 108 1.07 6.78 -2.67
N LYS A 109 0.22 7.29 -1.79
CA LYS A 109 -0.12 8.72 -1.75
C LYS A 109 1.07 9.58 -1.32
N ASN A 110 1.82 9.15 -0.31
CA ASN A 110 3.04 9.84 0.12
C ASN A 110 4.16 9.78 -0.93
N ALA A 111 4.08 8.84 -1.89
CA ALA A 111 4.95 8.78 -3.06
C ALA A 111 4.42 9.59 -4.26
N GLY A 112 3.27 10.26 -4.16
CA GLY A 112 2.70 11.07 -5.24
C GLY A 112 1.92 10.29 -6.30
N LEU A 113 1.70 8.98 -6.12
CA LEU A 113 0.96 8.17 -7.09
C LEU A 113 -0.53 8.52 -7.11
N THR A 114 -1.16 8.36 -8.27
CA THR A 114 -2.60 8.58 -8.44
C THR A 114 -3.38 7.40 -7.89
N VAL A 115 -4.26 7.67 -6.91
CA VAL A 115 -5.25 6.70 -6.42
C VAL A 115 -6.53 6.85 -7.23
N LEU A 116 -6.94 5.76 -7.89
CA LEU A 116 -8.09 5.69 -8.78
C LEU A 116 -9.35 5.25 -8.06
N GLU A 117 -9.20 4.38 -7.05
CA GLU A 117 -10.29 3.86 -6.24
C GLU A 117 -9.83 3.69 -4.78
N ARG A 118 -10.66 4.16 -3.86
CA ARG A 118 -10.47 3.98 -2.42
C ARG A 118 -11.81 4.08 -1.71
N HIS A 119 -12.05 3.17 -0.79
CA HIS A 119 -13.25 3.15 0.05
C HIS A 119 -12.87 3.27 1.54
N PRO A 120 -13.55 4.12 2.32
CA PRO A 120 -13.37 4.13 3.77
C PRO A 120 -14.04 2.90 4.41
N HIS A 121 -13.59 2.53 5.61
CA HIS A 121 -14.36 1.62 6.46
C HIS A 121 -15.62 2.31 7.00
N SER A 122 -16.61 1.50 7.32
CA SER A 122 -17.82 1.98 7.99
C SER A 122 -17.62 2.26 9.49
N MET A 123 -16.49 1.86 10.04
CA MET A 123 -16.08 2.04 11.43
C MET A 123 -14.61 2.47 11.49
N PRO A 124 -14.21 3.25 12.52
CA PRO A 124 -12.80 3.62 12.70
C PRO A 124 -11.90 2.41 12.81
N VAL A 125 -10.72 2.49 12.19
CA VAL A 125 -9.64 1.54 12.38
C VAL A 125 -8.69 2.05 13.46
N HIS A 126 -8.00 1.15 14.18
CA HIS A 126 -7.13 1.54 15.30
C HIS A 126 -5.67 1.75 14.91
N TYR A 127 -5.29 1.35 13.70
CA TYR A 127 -3.91 1.36 13.21
C TYR A 127 -3.56 2.60 12.39
N LEU A 128 -4.54 3.47 12.09
CA LEU A 128 -4.35 4.75 11.36
C LEU A 128 -5.32 5.81 11.88
N PRO A 129 -4.99 7.11 11.74
CA PRO A 129 -5.92 8.20 11.95
C PRO A 129 -7.17 8.10 11.06
N LEU A 130 -8.29 8.67 11.53
CA LEU A 130 -9.53 8.75 10.76
C LEU A 130 -9.30 9.37 9.38
N GLY A 131 -9.89 8.78 8.34
CA GLY A 131 -9.82 9.26 6.95
C GLY A 131 -8.59 8.76 6.17
N LEU A 132 -7.65 8.07 6.79
CA LEU A 132 -6.44 7.54 6.14
C LEU A 132 -6.52 6.04 5.85
N ASP A 133 -7.64 5.41 6.09
CA ASP A 133 -7.89 3.98 5.85
C ASP A 133 -8.33 3.70 4.42
N ALA A 134 -8.16 2.47 3.96
CA ALA A 134 -8.66 1.96 2.69
C ALA A 134 -9.21 0.55 2.86
N ALA A 135 -10.53 0.42 2.80
CA ALA A 135 -11.22 -0.86 2.91
C ALA A 135 -11.24 -1.58 1.56
N ILE A 136 -10.97 -2.87 1.58
CA ILE A 136 -11.13 -3.77 0.42
C ILE A 136 -12.06 -4.92 0.77
N SER A 137 -12.91 -5.31 -0.19
CA SER A 137 -13.86 -6.41 -0.05
C SER A 137 -14.10 -7.06 -1.40
N ALA A 138 -14.17 -8.37 -1.44
CA ALA A 138 -14.32 -9.13 -2.69
C ALA A 138 -15.51 -8.62 -3.52
N GLY A 139 -15.22 -8.14 -4.72
CA GLY A 139 -16.20 -7.73 -5.73
C GLY A 139 -16.93 -6.39 -5.46
N THR A 140 -16.66 -5.70 -4.34
CA THR A 140 -17.41 -4.48 -3.98
C THR A 140 -16.55 -3.28 -3.61
N LYS A 141 -15.33 -3.48 -3.12
CA LYS A 141 -14.42 -2.40 -2.71
C LYS A 141 -12.99 -2.77 -3.04
N ASP A 142 -12.27 -1.85 -3.65
CA ASP A 142 -10.86 -2.01 -3.94
C ASP A 142 -10.05 -0.77 -3.54
N LEU A 143 -8.76 -0.94 -3.47
CA LEU A 143 -7.78 0.11 -3.55
C LEU A 143 -7.07 -0.05 -4.90
N ARG A 144 -7.25 0.94 -5.77
CA ARG A 144 -6.57 0.97 -7.08
C ARG A 144 -5.72 2.22 -7.19
N PHE A 145 -4.53 2.05 -7.70
CA PHE A 145 -3.61 3.16 -7.95
C PHE A 145 -2.87 2.95 -9.27
N ARG A 146 -2.29 4.02 -9.80
CA ARG A 146 -1.55 4.04 -11.05
C ARG A 146 -0.20 4.69 -10.87
N ASN A 147 0.81 4.17 -11.56
CA ASN A 147 2.09 4.82 -11.71
C ASN A 147 2.04 5.84 -12.86
N ASP A 148 2.05 7.13 -12.52
CA ASP A 148 2.08 8.22 -13.51
C ASP A 148 3.51 8.74 -13.77
N TYR A 149 4.53 8.11 -13.19
CA TYR A 149 5.93 8.44 -13.42
C TYR A 149 6.45 7.84 -14.73
N SER A 150 7.57 8.37 -15.23
CA SER A 150 8.20 7.91 -16.47
C SER A 150 9.00 6.62 -16.30
N ALA A 151 9.38 6.29 -15.07
CA ALA A 151 10.10 5.08 -14.69
C ALA A 151 9.21 4.13 -13.83
N PRO A 152 9.58 2.85 -13.72
CA PRO A 152 8.91 1.92 -12.82
C PRO A 152 8.96 2.40 -11.36
N VAL A 153 7.92 2.09 -10.59
CA VAL A 153 7.89 2.25 -9.13
C VAL A 153 8.04 0.89 -8.47
N ILE A 154 8.82 0.80 -7.41
CA ILE A 154 8.97 -0.44 -6.63
C ILE A 154 8.19 -0.29 -5.34
N LEU A 155 7.17 -1.14 -5.17
CA LEU A 155 6.43 -1.25 -3.93
C LEU A 155 7.04 -2.37 -3.08
N GLN A 156 7.47 -2.04 -1.87
CA GLN A 156 7.92 -3.02 -0.88
C GLN A 156 6.88 -3.11 0.23
N ALA A 157 6.44 -4.32 0.57
CA ALA A 157 5.50 -4.55 1.66
C ALA A 157 5.99 -5.73 2.49
N TYR A 158 6.35 -5.49 3.74
CA TYR A 158 6.92 -6.50 4.62
C TYR A 158 6.57 -6.22 6.08
N THR A 159 6.80 -7.21 6.93
CA THR A 159 6.61 -7.07 8.37
C THR A 159 7.95 -7.08 9.09
N GLU A 160 8.07 -6.21 10.09
CA GLU A 160 9.21 -6.18 11.00
C GLU A 160 8.71 -6.04 12.44
N GLY A 161 9.05 -7.03 13.27
CA GLY A 161 8.50 -7.13 14.61
C GLY A 161 6.96 -7.24 14.59
N LYS A 162 6.27 -6.22 15.10
CA LYS A 162 4.80 -6.15 15.08
C LYS A 162 4.27 -5.00 14.22
N ASN A 163 5.04 -4.61 13.23
CA ASN A 163 4.72 -3.56 12.30
C ASN A 163 4.65 -4.09 10.86
N LEU A 164 3.66 -3.63 10.12
CA LEU A 164 3.61 -3.70 8.67
C LEU A 164 4.21 -2.42 8.11
N ILE A 165 5.17 -2.56 7.23
CA ILE A 165 5.87 -1.46 6.57
C ILE A 165 5.62 -1.56 5.07
N VAL A 166 5.21 -0.45 4.47
CA VAL A 166 5.10 -0.32 3.01
C VAL A 166 5.92 0.87 2.57
N ASN A 167 6.81 0.63 1.61
CA ASN A 167 7.69 1.62 1.00
C ASN A 167 7.39 1.72 -0.50
N CYS A 168 7.41 2.94 -1.03
CA CYS A 168 7.39 3.22 -2.46
C CYS A 168 8.72 3.84 -2.85
N LEU A 169 9.46 3.16 -3.71
CA LEU A 169 10.71 3.64 -4.28
C LEU A 169 10.42 4.19 -5.67
N VAL A 170 10.84 5.42 -5.92
CA VAL A 170 10.60 6.16 -7.16
C VAL A 170 11.94 6.64 -7.70
N TRP A 171 12.09 6.70 -9.01
CA TRP A 171 13.28 7.31 -9.61
C TRP A 171 13.36 8.79 -9.25
N ASN A 172 14.47 9.21 -8.65
CA ASN A 172 14.63 10.55 -8.10
C ASN A 172 14.37 11.65 -9.13
N HIS A 173 14.75 11.42 -10.39
CA HIS A 173 14.49 12.32 -11.49
C HIS A 173 12.99 12.62 -11.70
N ASP A 174 12.13 11.62 -11.53
CA ASP A 174 10.68 11.76 -11.69
C ASP A 174 10.05 12.59 -10.57
N LEU A 175 10.65 12.58 -9.38
CA LEU A 175 10.19 13.43 -8.27
C LEU A 175 10.49 14.91 -8.54
N ASN A 176 11.59 15.22 -9.19
CA ASN A 176 12.00 16.60 -9.53
C ASN A 176 11.91 17.55 -8.32
N GLY A 177 12.48 17.15 -7.16
CA GLY A 177 12.45 17.91 -5.92
C GLY A 177 11.11 17.88 -5.17
N ARG A 178 10.08 17.17 -5.68
CA ARG A 178 8.78 17.09 -5.03
C ARG A 178 8.77 16.04 -3.93
N THR A 179 8.07 16.37 -2.85
CA THR A 179 7.65 15.42 -1.82
C THR A 179 6.17 15.61 -1.51
N PHE A 180 5.54 14.58 -0.95
CA PHE A 180 4.09 14.55 -0.79
C PHE A 180 3.73 14.12 0.63
N LYS A 181 2.61 14.62 1.13
CA LYS A 181 2.10 14.28 2.44
C LYS A 181 0.60 14.08 2.41
N LEU A 182 0.17 12.86 2.69
CA LEU A 182 -1.22 12.55 3.00
C LEU A 182 -1.42 12.68 4.51
N TRP A 183 -2.42 13.48 4.92
CA TRP A 183 -2.74 13.66 6.32
C TRP A 183 -4.24 13.93 6.50
N SER A 184 -4.73 13.81 7.72
CA SER A 184 -6.13 14.08 8.03
C SER A 184 -6.26 14.94 9.28
N LYS A 185 -7.38 15.65 9.36
CA LYS A 185 -7.80 16.41 10.53
C LYS A 185 -9.18 15.91 10.95
N GLU A 186 -9.29 15.44 12.18
CA GLU A 186 -10.57 15.04 12.75
C GLU A 186 -11.51 16.25 12.83
N THR A 187 -12.75 16.05 12.44
CA THR A 187 -13.84 17.04 12.45
C THR A 187 -14.98 16.62 13.35
N GLY A 188 -14.93 15.40 13.87
CA GLY A 188 -15.86 14.81 14.82
C GLY A 188 -15.41 13.41 15.21
N SER A 189 -16.09 12.76 16.12
CA SER A 189 -15.73 11.43 16.65
C SER A 189 -15.62 10.32 15.58
N LEU A 190 -16.32 10.45 14.46
CA LEU A 190 -16.35 9.49 13.34
C LEU A 190 -16.10 10.17 11.99
N SER A 191 -15.61 11.40 11.98
CA SER A 191 -15.42 12.17 10.76
C SER A 191 -14.07 12.86 10.73
N ALA A 192 -13.46 12.90 9.54
CA ALA A 192 -12.23 13.61 9.29
C ALA A 192 -12.22 14.20 7.88
N LYS A 193 -11.49 15.28 7.70
CA LYS A 193 -11.09 15.79 6.38
C LYS A 193 -9.70 15.27 6.07
N THR A 194 -9.53 14.72 4.88
CA THR A 194 -8.25 14.24 4.37
C THR A 194 -7.66 15.27 3.43
N TYR A 195 -6.38 15.53 3.58
CA TYR A 195 -5.61 16.49 2.82
C TYR A 195 -4.43 15.81 2.15
N PHE A 196 -4.09 16.32 0.98
CA PHE A 196 -2.90 15.91 0.25
C PHE A 196 -2.10 17.16 -0.08
N THR A 197 -0.91 17.26 0.47
CA THR A 197 -0.04 18.44 0.31
C THR A 197 1.18 18.04 -0.53
N THR A 198 1.50 18.88 -1.50
CA THR A 198 2.72 18.77 -2.30
C THR A 198 3.72 19.81 -1.83
N TYR A 199 4.98 19.42 -1.76
CA TYR A 199 6.09 20.31 -1.48
C TYR A 199 7.05 20.29 -2.68
N GLN A 200 7.55 21.46 -3.07
CA GLN A 200 8.62 21.62 -4.04
C GLN A 200 9.84 22.15 -3.31
N ASP A 201 10.92 21.39 -3.28
CA ASP A 201 12.17 21.74 -2.56
C ASP A 201 11.92 22.14 -1.09
N GLY A 202 10.97 21.45 -0.44
CA GLY A 202 10.58 21.67 0.95
C GLY A 202 9.56 22.79 1.20
N VAL A 203 9.12 23.51 0.14
CA VAL A 203 8.10 24.58 0.23
C VAL A 203 6.75 24.04 -0.24
N GLU A 204 5.69 24.29 0.52
CA GLU A 204 4.32 23.91 0.14
C GLU A 204 3.86 24.68 -1.11
N VAL A 205 3.29 23.96 -2.10
CA VAL A 205 2.86 24.50 -3.39
C VAL A 205 1.44 24.09 -3.74
#